data_2868ee3385339d079ee1c588db7f44eb
#
_entry.id   2868ee3385339d079ee1c588db7f44eb
#
_cell.length_a   1.000
_cell.length_b   1.000
_cell.length_c   1.000
_cell.angle_alpha   90.00
_cell.angle_beta   90.00
_cell.angle_gamma   90.00
#
_symmetry.space_group_name_H-M   'P 1'
#
loop_
_entity.id
_entity.type
_entity.pdbx_description
1 polymer ?
#
loop_
_entity_poly.entity_id
_entity_poly.type
_entity_poly.pdbx_seq_one_letter_code
_entity_poly.pdbx_strand_id
1 'polypeptide(L)'
;MAALFSLFQRCQKVSRLACVSWLIAASSLSASDTVRCLLADGFDFPVGKPDATGYYKFRGFYPNGHLGEDWNGKGGGDSDLGDPIYSMGRGVVVFSENIRVGWGNCIIVRHAYRDITGKIDMVDSLYAHLHERKVQVGQLVEKGQLVGTMGGNNGMYAVHLHFEVRKNLQIGMNRSQFARDYSNYHSPTTFINARRQLQASFQKVDIPVKTFAAYGKTLADDPPGGSGRGTTIPIFTPKDDKKAEEKPAAPADTATTDEDDFWAKLKSKMSKGKVTDSQGQTPTPPPTPETK
;
A
#
# COMPACT_ATOMS: atom_id res chain seq x y z
N MET A 1 -37.00 76.27 36.70
CA MET A 1 -37.09 75.41 35.55
C MET A 1 -35.77 75.38 34.77
N ALA A 2 -34.65 74.99 35.38
CA ALA A 2 -33.34 74.98 34.72
C ALA A 2 -32.45 73.85 35.23
N ALA A 3 -33.04 72.79 35.80
CA ALA A 3 -32.27 71.67 36.39
C ALA A 3 -32.56 70.28 35.83
N LEU A 4 -33.38 70.16 34.76
CA LEU A 4 -33.78 68.89 34.17
C LEU A 4 -33.18 68.58 32.77
N PHE A 5 -32.35 69.52 32.24
CA PHE A 5 -31.77 69.32 30.88
C PHE A 5 -30.31 68.82 30.88
N SER A 6 -29.69 68.60 32.05
CA SER A 6 -28.28 68.24 32.16
C SER A 6 -28.02 66.73 32.32
N LEU A 7 -29.04 65.90 32.49
CA LEU A 7 -28.87 64.48 32.72
C LEU A 7 -29.01 63.59 31.45
N PHE A 8 -29.45 64.15 30.33
CA PHE A 8 -29.68 63.37 29.11
C PHE A 8 -28.50 63.39 28.12
N GLN A 9 -27.46 64.20 28.39
CA GLN A 9 -26.29 64.27 27.49
C GLN A 9 -25.05 63.46 27.96
N ARG A 10 -25.13 62.76 29.08
CA ARG A 10 -23.99 61.93 29.57
C ARG A 10 -24.08 60.46 29.32
N CYS A 11 -25.11 59.95 28.62
CA CYS A 11 -25.29 58.53 28.38
C CYS A 11 -24.98 58.05 26.93
N GLN A 12 -24.39 58.94 26.10
CA GLN A 12 -24.03 58.51 24.71
C GLN A 12 -22.53 58.40 24.39
N LYS A 13 -21.67 58.29 25.40
CA LYS A 13 -20.22 58.26 25.17
C LYS A 13 -19.52 56.98 25.65
N VAL A 14 -20.22 55.92 25.93
CA VAL A 14 -19.56 54.66 26.28
C VAL A 14 -20.24 53.53 25.53
N SER A 15 -19.96 53.38 24.26
CA SER A 15 -20.09 52.11 23.54
C SER A 15 -19.45 52.20 22.15
N ARG A 16 -18.16 52.50 22.12
CA ARG A 16 -17.32 52.08 20.99
C ARG A 16 -16.41 50.96 21.53
N LEU A 17 -17.02 49.84 21.85
CA LEU A 17 -16.27 48.60 21.94
C LEU A 17 -15.69 48.34 20.57
N ALA A 18 -14.39 48.47 20.49
CA ALA A 18 -13.59 48.01 19.36
C ALA A 18 -13.86 46.53 19.16
N CYS A 19 -14.65 46.19 18.15
CA CYS A 19 -14.60 44.84 17.54
C CYS A 19 -13.20 44.67 16.94
N VAL A 20 -12.27 44.21 17.75
CA VAL A 20 -11.02 43.64 17.22
C VAL A 20 -11.42 42.35 16.51
N SER A 21 -11.72 42.49 15.23
CA SER A 21 -11.84 41.37 14.32
C SER A 21 -10.48 40.67 14.31
N TRP A 22 -10.37 39.56 15.05
CA TRP A 22 -9.31 38.61 14.88
C TRP A 22 -9.52 37.97 13.47
N LEU A 23 -8.93 38.58 12.46
CA LEU A 23 -8.63 37.93 11.21
C LEU A 23 -7.65 36.80 11.55
N ILE A 24 -8.18 35.63 11.84
CA ILE A 24 -7.43 34.36 11.75
C ILE A 24 -7.07 34.27 10.28
N ALA A 25 -5.88 34.73 9.93
CA ALA A 25 -5.25 34.39 8.68
C ALA A 25 -5.09 32.87 8.73
N ALA A 26 -6.02 32.16 8.11
CA ALA A 26 -5.83 30.76 7.76
C ALA A 26 -4.66 30.75 6.80
N SER A 27 -3.45 30.61 7.34
CA SER A 27 -2.27 30.26 6.57
C SER A 27 -2.61 28.96 5.90
N SER A 28 -2.96 29.00 4.63
CA SER A 28 -2.99 27.82 3.79
C SER A 28 -1.55 27.26 3.80
N LEU A 29 -1.30 26.31 4.71
CA LEU A 29 -0.09 25.51 4.65
C LEU A 29 -0.14 24.85 3.27
N SER A 30 0.63 25.38 2.32
CA SER A 30 0.90 24.69 1.08
C SER A 30 1.52 23.37 1.47
N ALA A 31 0.78 22.27 1.33
CA ALA A 31 1.31 20.95 1.60
C ALA A 31 2.56 20.78 0.75
N SER A 32 3.69 20.55 1.39
CA SER A 32 4.95 20.29 0.70
C SER A 32 4.75 19.15 -0.30
N ASP A 33 5.29 19.29 -1.51
CA ASP A 33 5.24 18.23 -2.52
C ASP A 33 6.11 17.03 -2.16
N THR A 34 6.87 17.13 -1.07
CA THR A 34 7.72 16.06 -0.52
C THR A 34 7.58 15.95 0.99
N VAL A 35 7.77 14.74 1.51
CA VAL A 35 7.85 14.45 2.94
C VAL A 35 9.19 13.78 3.24
N ARG A 36 9.89 14.27 4.26
CA ARG A 36 11.19 13.74 4.64
C ARG A 36 11.05 12.51 5.52
N CYS A 37 11.54 11.36 5.03
CA CYS A 37 11.41 10.06 5.67
C CYS A 37 12.75 9.33 5.72
N LEU A 38 12.95 8.47 6.73
CA LEU A 38 14.05 7.52 6.76
C LEU A 38 13.83 6.43 5.70
N LEU A 39 14.94 5.88 5.19
CA LEU A 39 14.87 4.70 4.30
C LEU A 39 14.23 3.52 5.03
N ALA A 40 13.49 2.70 4.29
CA ALA A 40 12.97 1.44 4.79
C ALA A 40 14.14 0.47 5.09
N ASP A 41 14.05 -0.22 6.22
CA ASP A 41 15.03 -1.20 6.71
C ASP A 41 14.66 -2.64 6.35
N GLY A 42 13.66 -2.80 5.50
CA GLY A 42 13.14 -4.06 5.01
C GLY A 42 11.62 -4.04 4.90
N PHE A 43 11.08 -5.11 4.35
CA PHE A 43 9.65 -5.25 4.09
C PHE A 43 9.09 -6.52 4.71
N ASP A 44 7.80 -6.51 5.07
CA ASP A 44 7.06 -7.64 5.61
C ASP A 44 5.67 -7.73 4.99
N PHE A 45 5.03 -8.88 5.15
CA PHE A 45 3.67 -9.09 4.67
C PHE A 45 2.68 -8.17 5.40
N PRO A 46 1.66 -7.66 4.68
CA PRO A 46 0.70 -6.71 5.23
C PRO A 46 -0.34 -7.35 6.17
N VAL A 47 -0.36 -8.66 6.29
CA VAL A 47 -1.30 -9.44 7.11
C VAL A 47 -0.54 -10.40 8.02
N GLY A 48 -1.14 -10.83 9.13
CA GLY A 48 -0.68 -11.94 9.97
C GLY A 48 0.79 -11.86 10.37
N LYS A 49 1.19 -10.81 11.11
CA LYS A 49 2.58 -10.67 11.58
C LYS A 49 2.97 -11.79 12.55
N PRO A 50 4.18 -12.36 12.44
CA PRO A 50 5.13 -12.26 11.32
C PRO A 50 4.71 -13.20 10.17
N ASP A 51 5.27 -12.95 8.97
CA ASP A 51 5.25 -13.89 7.84
C ASP A 51 3.87 -14.34 7.35
N ALA A 52 2.87 -13.47 7.39
CA ALA A 52 1.47 -13.76 7.02
C ALA A 52 0.86 -14.93 7.82
N THR A 53 1.29 -15.13 9.07
CA THR A 53 0.78 -16.21 9.93
C THR A 53 -0.74 -16.12 10.05
N GLY A 54 -1.44 -17.22 9.77
CA GLY A 54 -2.91 -17.30 9.80
C GLY A 54 -3.60 -16.87 8.52
N TYR A 55 -2.84 -16.48 7.49
CA TYR A 55 -3.36 -16.07 6.19
C TYR A 55 -2.81 -16.94 5.07
N TYR A 56 -3.45 -16.87 3.91
CA TYR A 56 -2.99 -17.51 2.69
C TYR A 56 -3.30 -16.62 1.50
N LYS A 57 -2.49 -16.74 0.47
CA LYS A 57 -2.69 -16.08 -0.80
C LYS A 57 -3.59 -16.95 -1.67
N PHE A 58 -4.87 -16.55 -1.83
CA PHE A 58 -5.79 -17.33 -2.65
C PHE A 58 -5.72 -16.96 -4.13
N ARG A 59 -5.22 -15.74 -4.44
CA ARG A 59 -4.99 -15.29 -5.80
C ARG A 59 -3.65 -14.59 -5.90
N GLY A 60 -2.78 -15.07 -6.80
CA GLY A 60 -1.44 -14.54 -7.01
C GLY A 60 -1.38 -13.43 -8.03
N PHE A 61 -0.18 -12.82 -8.15
CA PHE A 61 0.14 -11.85 -9.18
C PHE A 61 0.33 -12.56 -10.54
N TYR A 62 -0.26 -12.01 -11.61
CA TYR A 62 0.05 -12.37 -13.00
C TYR A 62 -0.13 -11.17 -13.94
N PRO A 63 0.83 -10.96 -14.87
CA PRO A 63 0.82 -9.83 -15.79
C PRO A 63 -0.44 -9.78 -16.66
N ASN A 64 -0.88 -8.55 -17.01
CA ASN A 64 -2.07 -8.28 -17.83
C ASN A 64 -3.39 -8.84 -17.28
N GLY A 65 -3.37 -9.34 -16.04
CA GLY A 65 -4.54 -9.86 -15.35
C GLY A 65 -4.63 -9.31 -13.94
N HIS A 66 -4.15 -10.06 -12.93
CA HIS A 66 -4.17 -9.67 -11.53
C HIS A 66 -2.83 -9.03 -11.15
N LEU A 67 -2.82 -7.71 -10.91
CA LEU A 67 -1.60 -6.92 -10.69
C LEU A 67 -1.15 -6.86 -9.22
N GLY A 68 -1.73 -7.70 -8.38
CA GLY A 68 -1.45 -7.81 -6.96
C GLY A 68 -1.62 -9.24 -6.46
N GLU A 69 -1.75 -9.35 -5.17
CA GLU A 69 -2.06 -10.60 -4.49
C GLU A 69 -3.29 -10.39 -3.60
N ASP A 70 -4.19 -11.37 -3.61
CA ASP A 70 -5.36 -11.38 -2.74
C ASP A 70 -5.09 -12.31 -1.56
N TRP A 71 -5.13 -11.75 -0.35
CA TRP A 71 -4.84 -12.43 0.91
C TRP A 71 -6.10 -12.62 1.73
N ASN A 72 -6.31 -13.85 2.23
CA ASN A 72 -7.49 -14.23 3.01
C ASN A 72 -7.08 -14.97 4.28
N GLY A 73 -7.86 -14.82 5.35
CA GLY A 73 -7.67 -15.52 6.61
C GLY A 73 -8.03 -17.01 6.49
N LYS A 74 -7.29 -17.86 7.22
CA LYS A 74 -7.54 -19.32 7.25
C LYS A 74 -8.84 -19.71 7.99
N GLY A 75 -9.52 -18.76 8.63
CA GLY A 75 -10.80 -18.99 9.33
C GLY A 75 -11.97 -19.32 8.40
N GLY A 76 -11.83 -19.00 7.10
CA GLY A 76 -12.87 -19.21 6.09
C GLY A 76 -14.00 -18.17 6.11
N GLY A 77 -14.74 -18.10 5.01
CA GLY A 77 -15.80 -17.10 4.83
C GLY A 77 -15.28 -15.68 5.02
N ASP A 78 -16.08 -14.84 5.66
CA ASP A 78 -15.74 -13.45 6.00
C ASP A 78 -15.25 -13.29 7.45
N SER A 79 -14.66 -14.35 8.04
CA SER A 79 -14.19 -14.35 9.44
C SER A 79 -13.05 -13.36 9.71
N ASP A 80 -12.39 -12.89 8.67
CA ASP A 80 -11.30 -11.91 8.66
C ASP A 80 -11.77 -10.46 8.43
N LEU A 81 -13.10 -10.22 8.42
CA LEU A 81 -13.65 -8.87 8.38
C LEU A 81 -13.18 -8.07 9.60
N GLY A 82 -12.51 -6.94 9.33
CA GLY A 82 -11.96 -6.10 10.40
C GLY A 82 -10.56 -6.49 10.87
N ASP A 83 -9.98 -7.56 10.36
CA ASP A 83 -8.63 -7.98 10.68
C ASP A 83 -7.60 -6.89 10.35
N PRO A 84 -6.54 -6.77 11.17
CA PRO A 84 -5.58 -5.68 11.03
C PRO A 84 -4.72 -5.81 9.79
N ILE A 85 -4.62 -4.71 9.03
CA ILE A 85 -3.73 -4.54 7.88
C ILE A 85 -2.59 -3.62 8.26
N TYR A 86 -1.37 -4.03 7.92
CA TYR A 86 -0.14 -3.36 8.32
C TYR A 86 0.64 -2.82 7.13
N SER A 87 1.36 -1.71 7.34
CA SER A 87 2.32 -1.22 6.34
C SER A 87 3.42 -2.26 6.11
N MET A 88 3.67 -2.61 4.85
CA MET A 88 4.73 -3.55 4.50
C MET A 88 6.13 -3.05 4.87
N GLY A 89 6.33 -1.74 4.99
CA GLY A 89 7.62 -1.12 5.27
C GLY A 89 7.44 0.29 5.82
N ARG A 90 8.56 0.90 6.26
CA ARG A 90 8.59 2.32 6.59
C ARG A 90 8.32 3.15 5.34
N GLY A 91 7.51 4.22 5.44
CA GLY A 91 7.19 5.06 4.31
C GLY A 91 6.27 6.25 4.66
N VAL A 92 5.71 6.83 3.62
CA VAL A 92 4.78 7.97 3.67
C VAL A 92 3.47 7.56 3.03
N VAL A 93 2.36 7.84 3.68
CA VAL A 93 1.02 7.68 3.08
C VAL A 93 0.84 8.74 1.99
N VAL A 94 0.70 8.32 0.74
CA VAL A 94 0.54 9.21 -0.41
C VAL A 94 -0.89 9.21 -0.96
N PHE A 95 -1.72 8.26 -0.51
CA PHE A 95 -3.13 8.18 -0.84
C PHE A 95 -3.91 7.50 0.29
N SER A 96 -5.09 8.02 0.63
CA SER A 96 -6.01 7.43 1.63
C SER A 96 -7.43 7.92 1.38
N GLU A 97 -8.17 7.26 0.47
CA GLU A 97 -9.53 7.66 0.09
C GLU A 97 -10.44 6.45 -0.15
N ASN A 98 -11.76 6.69 -0.15
CA ASN A 98 -12.74 5.72 -0.61
C ASN A 98 -13.06 6.01 -2.07
N ILE A 99 -12.64 5.13 -2.96
CA ILE A 99 -12.86 5.22 -4.41
C ILE A 99 -14.26 4.73 -4.79
N ARG A 100 -14.97 4.09 -3.86
CA ARG A 100 -16.33 3.55 -3.99
C ARG A 100 -16.38 2.32 -4.91
N VAL A 101 -16.38 2.51 -6.22
CA VAL A 101 -16.59 1.41 -7.17
C VAL A 101 -15.39 0.49 -7.24
N GLY A 102 -15.59 -0.81 -7.12
CA GLY A 102 -14.59 -1.85 -7.28
C GLY A 102 -13.45 -1.85 -6.25
N TRP A 103 -12.91 -0.69 -5.94
CA TRP A 103 -11.74 -0.54 -5.05
C TRP A 103 -12.10 -0.39 -3.57
N GLY A 104 -13.19 0.33 -3.27
CA GLY A 104 -13.59 0.67 -1.91
C GLY A 104 -12.59 1.62 -1.22
N ASN A 105 -12.36 1.40 0.07
CA ASN A 105 -11.34 2.11 0.83
C ASN A 105 -9.95 1.64 0.41
N CYS A 106 -9.10 2.60 0.02
CA CYS A 106 -7.75 2.36 -0.44
C CYS A 106 -6.73 3.21 0.29
N ILE A 107 -5.55 2.64 0.49
CA ILE A 107 -4.37 3.33 0.99
C ILE A 107 -3.21 3.02 0.05
N ILE A 108 -2.37 4.04 -0.25
CA ILE A 108 -1.08 3.83 -0.89
C ILE A 108 -0.01 4.40 0.04
N VAL A 109 0.99 3.58 0.35
CA VAL A 109 2.18 3.98 1.09
C VAL A 109 3.37 3.95 0.13
N ARG A 110 4.14 5.04 0.10
CA ARG A 110 5.38 5.15 -0.67
C ARG A 110 6.57 4.89 0.21
N HIS A 111 7.42 4.00 -0.24
CA HIS A 111 8.61 3.55 0.47
C HIS A 111 9.86 3.92 -0.33
N ALA A 112 10.85 4.50 0.35
CA ALA A 112 12.20 4.67 -0.19
C ALA A 112 13.12 3.67 0.48
N TYR A 113 13.94 2.96 -0.28
CA TYR A 113 14.86 1.95 0.23
C TYR A 113 16.16 1.94 -0.57
N ARG A 114 17.21 1.37 0.01
CA ARG A 114 18.47 1.15 -0.70
C ARG A 114 18.46 -0.25 -1.29
N ASP A 115 18.60 -0.33 -2.61
CA ASP A 115 18.68 -1.61 -3.30
C ASP A 115 20.06 -2.29 -3.09
N ILE A 116 20.20 -3.50 -3.61
CA ILE A 116 21.45 -4.29 -3.50
C ILE A 116 22.63 -3.65 -4.22
N THR A 117 22.42 -2.67 -5.10
CA THR A 117 23.48 -1.92 -5.79
C THR A 117 23.90 -0.67 -5.04
N GLY A 118 23.25 -0.38 -3.91
CA GLY A 118 23.45 0.83 -3.11
C GLY A 118 22.64 2.04 -3.58
N LYS A 119 21.88 1.92 -4.68
CA LYS A 119 21.01 2.98 -5.20
C LYS A 119 19.77 3.12 -4.33
N ILE A 120 19.31 4.36 -4.14
CA ILE A 120 18.01 4.62 -3.52
C ILE A 120 16.93 4.46 -4.60
N ASP A 121 15.98 3.59 -4.32
CA ASP A 121 14.82 3.33 -5.16
C ASP A 121 13.53 3.54 -4.37
N MET A 122 12.40 3.66 -5.06
CA MET A 122 11.10 3.88 -4.45
C MET A 122 10.05 2.96 -5.05
N VAL A 123 9.11 2.52 -4.20
CA VAL A 123 7.94 1.73 -4.60
C VAL A 123 6.71 2.19 -3.83
N ASP A 124 5.54 2.00 -4.44
CA ASP A 124 4.25 2.19 -3.80
C ASP A 124 3.64 0.84 -3.43
N SER A 125 3.17 0.69 -2.19
CA SER A 125 2.29 -0.40 -1.78
C SER A 125 0.85 0.07 -1.74
N LEU A 126 -0.05 -0.64 -2.43
CA LEU A 126 -1.48 -0.40 -2.40
C LEU A 126 -2.17 -1.45 -1.55
N TYR A 127 -3.07 -0.99 -0.69
CA TYR A 127 -3.99 -1.78 0.14
C TYR A 127 -5.41 -1.41 -0.24
N ALA A 128 -6.21 -2.35 -0.74
CA ALA A 128 -7.58 -2.09 -1.20
C ALA A 128 -8.62 -3.01 -0.55
N HIS A 129 -9.89 -2.70 -0.79
CA HIS A 129 -11.09 -3.34 -0.22
C HIS A 129 -11.20 -3.19 1.30
N LEU A 130 -10.47 -2.22 1.88
CA LEU A 130 -10.42 -2.04 3.32
C LEU A 130 -11.81 -1.74 3.91
N HIS A 131 -12.07 -2.27 5.10
CA HIS A 131 -13.21 -1.90 5.92
C HIS A 131 -13.00 -0.48 6.46
N GLU A 132 -11.86 -0.23 7.09
CA GLU A 132 -11.48 1.09 7.60
C GLU A 132 -10.05 1.47 7.20
N ARG A 133 -9.85 2.77 7.00
CA ARG A 133 -8.54 3.39 6.83
C ARG A 133 -8.14 4.06 8.15
N LYS A 134 -6.95 3.76 8.67
CA LYS A 134 -6.46 4.25 9.96
C LYS A 134 -5.36 5.31 9.82
N VAL A 135 -5.01 5.70 8.58
CA VAL A 135 -3.93 6.66 8.29
C VAL A 135 -4.38 7.69 7.25
N GLN A 136 -3.70 8.84 7.24
CA GLN A 136 -3.98 9.98 6.37
C GLN A 136 -2.79 10.32 5.48
N VAL A 137 -3.06 10.98 4.34
CA VAL A 137 -2.03 11.47 3.42
C VAL A 137 -1.01 12.37 4.15
N GLY A 138 0.27 12.16 3.88
CA GLY A 138 1.39 12.84 4.52
C GLY A 138 1.87 12.21 5.82
N GLN A 139 1.13 11.26 6.38
CA GLN A 139 1.53 10.54 7.60
C GLN A 139 2.72 9.63 7.32
N LEU A 140 3.73 9.68 8.21
CA LEU A 140 4.80 8.69 8.26
C LEU A 140 4.28 7.40 8.92
N VAL A 141 4.67 6.27 8.36
CA VAL A 141 4.34 4.95 8.92
C VAL A 141 5.59 4.10 9.02
N GLU A 142 5.63 3.25 10.04
CA GLU A 142 6.70 2.27 10.24
C GLU A 142 6.32 0.90 9.67
N LYS A 143 7.32 0.05 9.42
CA LYS A 143 7.10 -1.36 9.05
C LYS A 143 6.25 -2.06 10.10
N GLY A 144 5.17 -2.70 9.67
CA GLY A 144 4.24 -3.36 10.58
C GLY A 144 3.35 -2.44 11.40
N GLN A 145 3.30 -1.13 11.11
CA GLN A 145 2.30 -0.24 11.70
C GLN A 145 0.91 -0.51 11.12
N LEU A 146 -0.11 -0.50 11.98
CA LEU A 146 -1.51 -0.62 11.56
C LEU A 146 -1.88 0.55 10.62
N VAL A 147 -2.36 0.23 9.42
CA VAL A 147 -2.79 1.23 8.43
C VAL A 147 -4.28 1.16 8.12
N GLY A 148 -4.91 0.01 8.30
CA GLY A 148 -6.33 -0.19 8.04
C GLY A 148 -6.80 -1.53 8.56
N THR A 149 -8.04 -1.89 8.21
CA THR A 149 -8.62 -3.20 8.52
C THR A 149 -9.18 -3.85 7.26
N MET A 150 -9.16 -5.18 7.21
CA MET A 150 -9.60 -5.98 6.08
C MET A 150 -11.10 -5.83 5.84
N GLY A 151 -11.52 -5.80 4.58
CA GLY A 151 -12.91 -5.66 4.20
C GLY A 151 -13.25 -6.35 2.88
N GLY A 152 -14.48 -6.11 2.40
CA GLY A 152 -15.00 -6.65 1.13
C GLY A 152 -15.71 -5.58 0.31
N ASN A 153 -15.28 -4.31 0.44
CA ASN A 153 -15.89 -3.18 -0.28
C ASN A 153 -17.42 -3.15 -0.10
N ASN A 154 -17.91 -3.09 1.14
CA ASN A 154 -19.32 -3.08 1.50
C ASN A 154 -20.12 -4.29 0.94
N GLY A 155 -19.53 -5.47 0.95
CA GLY A 155 -20.15 -6.70 0.50
C GLY A 155 -20.11 -6.90 -1.03
N MET A 156 -19.36 -6.07 -1.78
CA MET A 156 -19.14 -6.28 -3.20
C MET A 156 -18.29 -7.51 -3.48
N TYR A 157 -17.38 -7.84 -2.55
CA TYR A 157 -16.51 -9.01 -2.60
C TYR A 157 -16.60 -9.78 -1.29
N ALA A 158 -16.28 -11.08 -1.31
CA ALA A 158 -15.88 -11.80 -0.11
C ALA A 158 -14.71 -11.05 0.54
N VAL A 159 -14.65 -11.07 1.88
CA VAL A 159 -13.63 -10.32 2.61
C VAL A 159 -12.23 -10.82 2.24
N HIS A 160 -11.35 -9.90 1.88
CA HIS A 160 -9.94 -10.17 1.57
C HIS A 160 -9.16 -8.86 1.48
N LEU A 161 -7.84 -8.93 1.55
CA LEU A 161 -6.96 -7.83 1.20
C LEU A 161 -6.49 -7.99 -0.25
N HIS A 162 -6.78 -7.01 -1.11
CA HIS A 162 -6.06 -6.86 -2.38
C HIS A 162 -4.82 -5.98 -2.16
N PHE A 163 -3.63 -6.53 -2.46
CA PHE A 163 -2.34 -5.92 -2.17
C PHE A 163 -1.45 -5.86 -3.41
N GLU A 164 -0.93 -4.68 -3.75
CA GLU A 164 -0.03 -4.47 -4.89
C GLU A 164 1.29 -3.83 -4.47
N VAL A 165 2.38 -4.12 -5.21
CA VAL A 165 3.66 -3.42 -5.13
C VAL A 165 3.99 -2.84 -6.50
N ARG A 166 4.09 -1.51 -6.59
CA ARG A 166 4.20 -0.75 -7.84
C ARG A 166 5.55 -0.06 -7.96
N LYS A 167 6.21 -0.23 -9.11
CA LYS A 167 7.47 0.45 -9.47
C LYS A 167 7.23 1.88 -9.92
N ASN A 168 6.15 2.09 -10.69
CA ASN A 168 5.84 3.38 -11.27
C ASN A 168 4.99 4.21 -10.31
N LEU A 169 5.58 5.28 -9.79
CA LEU A 169 4.98 6.16 -8.79
C LEU A 169 3.87 7.07 -9.32
N GLN A 170 3.61 7.04 -10.63
CA GLN A 170 2.57 7.85 -11.27
C GLN A 170 1.21 7.14 -11.35
N ILE A 171 1.16 5.83 -11.09
CA ILE A 171 -0.06 5.02 -11.31
C ILE A 171 -1.22 5.51 -10.45
N GLY A 172 -0.98 5.76 -9.14
CA GLY A 172 -2.07 6.12 -8.23
C GLY A 172 -3.25 5.15 -8.36
N MET A 173 -4.43 5.68 -8.66
CA MET A 173 -5.62 4.86 -8.95
C MET A 173 -5.91 4.71 -10.46
N ASN A 174 -5.04 5.24 -11.32
CA ASN A 174 -5.23 5.27 -12.77
C ASN A 174 -4.41 4.17 -13.47
N ARG A 175 -4.80 2.92 -13.28
CA ARG A 175 -4.09 1.75 -13.85
C ARG A 175 -4.20 1.65 -15.37
N SER A 176 -5.30 2.12 -15.95
CA SER A 176 -5.62 1.93 -17.37
C SER A 176 -4.62 2.61 -18.32
N GLN A 177 -3.94 3.65 -17.84
CA GLN A 177 -2.96 4.41 -18.62
C GLN A 177 -1.55 3.80 -18.63
N PHE A 178 -1.32 2.72 -17.88
CA PHE A 178 0.01 2.13 -17.72
C PHE A 178 0.02 0.66 -18.13
N ALA A 179 1.16 0.19 -18.64
CA ALA A 179 1.35 -1.22 -18.94
C ALA A 179 1.11 -2.07 -17.67
N ARG A 180 0.38 -3.18 -17.83
CA ARG A 180 -0.11 -4.02 -16.74
C ARG A 180 0.79 -5.25 -16.57
N ASP A 181 2.08 -5.04 -16.51
CA ASP A 181 3.12 -6.06 -16.48
C ASP A 181 4.25 -5.72 -15.50
N TYR A 182 5.31 -6.50 -15.54
CA TYR A 182 6.49 -6.33 -14.72
C TYR A 182 7.27 -5.01 -14.96
N SER A 183 6.95 -4.23 -16.00
CA SER A 183 7.56 -2.90 -16.17
C SER A 183 7.09 -1.90 -15.11
N ASN A 184 5.85 -2.03 -14.66
CA ASN A 184 5.23 -1.12 -13.68
C ASN A 184 4.94 -1.76 -12.32
N TYR A 185 4.96 -3.10 -12.19
CA TYR A 185 4.58 -3.82 -10.98
C TYR A 185 5.64 -4.84 -10.57
N HIS A 186 5.69 -5.17 -9.29
CA HIS A 186 6.37 -6.34 -8.75
C HIS A 186 5.34 -7.40 -8.36
N SER A 187 5.71 -8.67 -8.43
CA SER A 187 5.03 -9.70 -7.65
C SER A 187 5.26 -9.41 -6.16
N PRO A 188 4.21 -9.15 -5.36
CA PRO A 188 4.37 -8.70 -3.98
C PRO A 188 5.18 -9.67 -3.11
N THR A 189 4.83 -10.96 -3.12
CA THR A 189 5.57 -11.98 -2.34
C THR A 189 7.05 -12.02 -2.74
N THR A 190 7.36 -12.03 -4.03
CA THR A 190 8.74 -12.04 -4.53
C THR A 190 9.50 -10.78 -4.10
N PHE A 191 8.86 -9.62 -4.19
CA PHE A 191 9.46 -8.35 -3.75
C PHE A 191 9.81 -8.36 -2.27
N ILE A 192 8.86 -8.76 -1.42
CA ILE A 192 9.01 -8.81 0.04
C ILE A 192 10.10 -9.81 0.43
N ASN A 193 10.03 -11.04 -0.08
CA ASN A 193 10.99 -12.09 0.29
C ASN A 193 12.43 -11.73 -0.05
N ALA A 194 12.65 -11.07 -1.19
CA ALA A 194 13.98 -10.60 -1.59
C ALA A 194 14.48 -9.40 -0.73
N ARG A 195 13.63 -8.79 0.10
CA ARG A 195 13.92 -7.54 0.82
C ARG A 195 13.44 -7.54 2.26
N ARG A 196 13.39 -8.73 2.90
CA ARG A 196 12.94 -8.87 4.31
C ARG A 196 13.78 -8.03 5.27
N GLN A 197 15.08 -7.95 5.01
CA GLN A 197 16.03 -7.16 5.75
C GLN A 197 16.89 -6.38 4.76
N LEU A 198 16.97 -5.08 4.95
CA LEU A 198 17.82 -4.18 4.18
C LEU A 198 18.79 -3.51 5.15
N GLN A 199 19.88 -3.01 4.62
CA GLN A 199 20.84 -2.29 5.45
C GLN A 199 20.14 -1.09 6.10
N ALA A 200 20.06 -1.09 7.43
CA ALA A 200 19.52 0.01 8.19
C ALA A 200 20.33 1.28 7.90
N SER A 201 19.63 2.37 7.64
CA SER A 201 20.24 3.67 7.38
C SER A 201 19.49 4.74 8.12
N PHE A 202 20.20 5.61 8.82
CA PHE A 202 19.65 6.84 9.39
C PHE A 202 19.50 7.96 8.33
N GLN A 203 19.77 7.65 7.06
CA GLN A 203 19.60 8.60 5.97
C GLN A 203 18.11 8.93 5.79
N LYS A 204 17.82 10.21 5.82
CA LYS A 204 16.50 10.73 5.44
C LYS A 204 16.55 11.18 3.98
N VAL A 205 15.48 10.88 3.26
CA VAL A 205 15.27 11.28 1.86
C VAL A 205 13.94 12.01 1.73
N ASP A 206 13.84 12.87 0.73
CA ASP A 206 12.61 13.56 0.42
C ASP A 206 11.77 12.69 -0.51
N ILE A 207 10.64 12.20 0.01
CA ILE A 207 9.69 11.34 -0.71
C ILE A 207 8.63 12.23 -1.37
N PRO A 208 8.49 12.23 -2.71
CA PRO A 208 7.47 13.00 -3.39
C PRO A 208 6.09 12.41 -3.09
N VAL A 209 5.10 13.26 -2.79
CA VAL A 209 3.74 12.83 -2.43
C VAL A 209 2.69 13.16 -3.49
N LYS A 210 3.00 14.03 -4.47
CA LYS A 210 2.10 14.45 -5.55
C LYS A 210 2.64 14.01 -6.90
N THR A 211 2.63 12.71 -7.18
CA THR A 211 3.20 12.18 -8.43
C THR A 211 2.17 11.52 -9.33
N PHE A 212 0.95 11.30 -8.83
CA PHE A 212 -0.04 10.52 -9.56
C PHE A 212 -0.49 11.24 -10.83
N ALA A 213 -0.53 10.49 -11.94
CA ALA A 213 -1.16 10.96 -13.16
C ALA A 213 -2.62 11.31 -12.86
N ALA A 214 -3.08 12.44 -13.42
CA ALA A 214 -4.49 12.80 -13.32
C ALA A 214 -5.34 11.67 -13.89
N TYR A 215 -6.25 11.15 -13.09
CA TYR A 215 -7.20 10.19 -13.58
C TYR A 215 -8.48 10.90 -14.00
N GLY A 216 -8.94 10.55 -15.20
CA GLY A 216 -10.19 11.04 -15.71
C GLY A 216 -11.38 10.53 -14.90
N LYS A 217 -12.58 10.83 -15.37
CA LYS A 217 -13.87 10.46 -14.72
C LYS A 217 -14.12 8.95 -14.54
N THR A 218 -13.20 8.08 -14.95
CA THR A 218 -13.38 6.64 -15.13
C THR A 218 -12.69 5.77 -14.09
N LEU A 219 -12.49 6.23 -12.84
CA LEU A 219 -12.10 5.34 -11.74
C LEU A 219 -13.05 4.14 -11.58
N ALA A 220 -14.30 4.30 -12.03
CA ALA A 220 -15.30 3.25 -12.05
C ALA A 220 -14.98 2.12 -13.04
N ASP A 221 -14.20 2.41 -14.08
CA ASP A 221 -14.01 1.52 -15.22
C ASP A 221 -12.76 0.64 -15.11
N ASP A 222 -11.97 0.80 -14.05
CA ASP A 222 -10.77 -0.01 -13.81
C ASP A 222 -10.84 -0.78 -12.48
N PRO A 223 -11.76 -1.74 -12.34
CA PRO A 223 -11.86 -2.54 -11.13
C PRO A 223 -10.61 -3.40 -10.93
N PRO A 224 -10.22 -3.68 -9.68
CA PRO A 224 -9.10 -4.56 -9.38
C PRO A 224 -9.34 -5.93 -10.03
N GLY A 225 -8.44 -6.35 -10.90
CA GLY A 225 -8.49 -7.65 -11.56
C GLY A 225 -9.40 -7.77 -12.78
N GLY A 226 -10.00 -6.68 -13.27
CA GLY A 226 -10.73 -6.67 -14.53
C GLY A 226 -9.79 -6.95 -15.70
N SER A 227 -9.82 -8.16 -16.27
CA SER A 227 -9.41 -8.37 -17.65
C SER A 227 -10.47 -7.70 -18.51
N GLY A 228 -10.07 -6.89 -19.50
CA GLY A 228 -10.99 -6.16 -20.39
C GLY A 228 -11.86 -7.03 -21.31
N ARG A 229 -12.49 -8.03 -20.75
CA ARG A 229 -13.63 -8.76 -21.31
C ARG A 229 -14.56 -9.08 -20.14
N GLY A 230 -15.77 -8.52 -20.18
CA GLY A 230 -16.81 -8.71 -19.19
C GLY A 230 -17.04 -10.18 -18.83
N THR A 231 -16.38 -10.60 -17.79
CA THR A 231 -16.78 -11.76 -17.03
C THR A 231 -17.46 -11.23 -15.78
N THR A 232 -18.77 -11.31 -15.76
CA THR A 232 -19.57 -11.22 -14.54
C THR A 232 -18.90 -12.10 -13.49
N ILE A 233 -18.32 -11.48 -12.48
CA ILE A 233 -17.90 -12.21 -11.28
C ILE A 233 -19.17 -12.76 -10.68
N PRO A 234 -19.31 -14.08 -10.46
CA PRO A 234 -20.51 -14.62 -9.86
C PRO A 234 -20.71 -13.94 -8.50
N ILE A 235 -21.84 -13.28 -8.32
CA ILE A 235 -22.29 -12.82 -7.02
C ILE A 235 -22.48 -14.11 -6.21
N PHE A 236 -21.63 -14.33 -5.22
CA PHE A 236 -21.77 -15.42 -4.27
C PHE A 236 -22.98 -15.08 -3.38
N THR A 237 -24.12 -15.63 -3.72
CA THR A 237 -25.26 -15.69 -2.80
C THR A 237 -24.99 -16.85 -1.84
N PRO A 238 -25.04 -16.64 -0.53
CA PRO A 238 -24.95 -17.74 0.41
C PRO A 238 -26.16 -18.66 0.18
N LYS A 239 -25.93 -19.84 -0.34
CA LYS A 239 -26.88 -20.94 -0.33
C LYS A 239 -26.37 -22.01 0.60
N ASP A 240 -27.17 -22.22 1.62
CA ASP A 240 -27.36 -23.41 2.45
C ASP A 240 -26.24 -24.45 2.50
N ASP A 241 -25.73 -24.63 3.71
CA ASP A 241 -24.87 -25.72 4.16
C ASP A 241 -25.34 -27.08 3.67
N LYS A 242 -24.68 -27.60 2.64
CA LYS A 242 -24.59 -29.05 2.38
C LYS A 242 -23.14 -29.39 2.13
N LYS A 243 -22.59 -30.09 3.11
CA LYS A 243 -21.44 -31.00 3.14
C LYS A 243 -20.64 -31.06 1.81
N ALA A 244 -19.55 -30.32 1.75
CA ALA A 244 -18.57 -30.45 0.68
C ALA A 244 -17.82 -31.77 0.88
N GLU A 245 -17.96 -32.70 -0.06
CA GLU A 245 -17.08 -33.84 -0.20
C GLU A 245 -15.68 -33.35 -0.57
N GLU A 246 -14.71 -33.82 0.16
CA GLU A 246 -13.29 -33.56 -0.01
C GLU A 246 -12.83 -34.14 -1.35
N LYS A 247 -12.60 -33.29 -2.35
CA LYS A 247 -11.98 -33.67 -3.62
C LYS A 247 -10.47 -33.68 -3.45
N PRO A 248 -9.77 -34.73 -3.88
CA PRO A 248 -8.31 -34.83 -3.71
C PRO A 248 -7.59 -33.65 -4.35
N ALA A 249 -6.58 -33.13 -3.65
CA ALA A 249 -5.72 -32.06 -4.13
C ALA A 249 -5.08 -32.44 -5.47
N ALA A 250 -5.20 -31.58 -6.47
CA ALA A 250 -4.45 -31.66 -7.69
C ALA A 250 -2.95 -31.53 -7.40
N PRO A 251 -2.08 -32.24 -8.16
CA PRO A 251 -0.64 -32.16 -7.94
C PRO A 251 -0.14 -30.74 -8.14
N ALA A 252 0.77 -30.32 -7.27
CA ALA A 252 1.42 -29.02 -7.34
C ALA A 252 2.08 -28.84 -8.72
N ASP A 253 1.62 -27.84 -9.46
CA ASP A 253 2.31 -27.37 -10.66
C ASP A 253 3.71 -26.89 -10.25
N THR A 254 4.72 -27.55 -10.77
CA THR A 254 6.11 -27.13 -10.72
C THR A 254 6.28 -25.93 -11.66
N ALA A 255 5.75 -24.78 -11.27
CA ALA A 255 6.16 -23.52 -11.86
C ALA A 255 7.60 -23.26 -11.44
N THR A 256 8.53 -23.40 -12.38
CA THR A 256 9.88 -22.85 -12.26
C THR A 256 9.74 -21.38 -11.92
N THR A 257 10.08 -21.03 -10.71
CA THR A 257 9.88 -19.69 -10.19
C THR A 257 10.90 -18.74 -10.82
N ASP A 258 10.53 -17.47 -11.07
CA ASP A 258 11.43 -16.37 -11.45
C ASP A 258 12.67 -16.28 -10.54
N GLU A 259 12.62 -16.92 -9.39
CA GLU A 259 13.70 -17.05 -8.43
C GLU A 259 14.83 -17.92 -8.94
N ASP A 260 14.52 -19.05 -9.60
CA ASP A 260 15.53 -19.92 -10.21
C ASP A 260 16.25 -19.22 -11.37
N ASP A 261 15.53 -18.40 -12.13
CA ASP A 261 16.10 -17.60 -13.23
C ASP A 261 16.95 -16.45 -12.70
N PHE A 262 16.59 -15.85 -11.58
CA PHE A 262 17.37 -14.83 -10.87
C PHE A 262 18.69 -15.43 -10.34
N TRP A 263 18.62 -16.55 -9.65
CA TRP A 263 19.81 -17.21 -9.10
C TRP A 263 20.71 -17.79 -10.19
N ALA A 264 20.13 -18.29 -11.30
CA ALA A 264 20.90 -18.73 -12.47
C ALA A 264 21.66 -17.56 -13.13
N LYS A 265 21.03 -16.40 -13.29
CA LYS A 265 21.66 -15.17 -13.80
C LYS A 265 22.72 -14.61 -12.87
N LEU A 266 22.50 -14.68 -11.55
CA LEU A 266 23.48 -14.27 -10.54
C LEU A 266 24.71 -15.20 -10.57
N LYS A 267 24.51 -16.52 -10.56
CA LYS A 267 25.58 -17.52 -10.71
C LYS A 267 26.38 -17.33 -12.00
N SER A 268 25.71 -17.05 -13.12
CA SER A 268 26.37 -16.76 -14.41
C SER A 268 27.21 -15.47 -14.37
N LYS A 269 26.79 -14.45 -13.62
CA LYS A 269 27.58 -13.22 -13.44
C LYS A 269 28.77 -13.44 -12.50
N MET A 270 28.61 -14.25 -11.46
CA MET A 270 29.70 -14.60 -10.51
C MET A 270 30.76 -15.48 -11.21
N SER A 271 30.38 -16.46 -12.03
CA SER A 271 31.31 -17.32 -12.79
C SER A 271 32.13 -16.56 -13.85
N LYS A 272 31.69 -15.35 -14.25
CA LYS A 272 32.41 -14.48 -15.19
C LYS A 272 33.32 -13.45 -14.51
N GLY A 273 33.57 -13.58 -13.20
CA GLY A 273 34.53 -12.75 -12.45
C GLY A 273 34.15 -11.26 -12.35
N LYS A 274 32.86 -10.94 -12.46
CA LYS A 274 32.38 -9.52 -12.51
C LYS A 274 31.78 -9.00 -11.21
N VAL A 275 31.75 -9.77 -10.14
CA VAL A 275 31.21 -9.32 -8.83
C VAL A 275 32.18 -9.70 -7.73
N THR A 276 32.89 -8.70 -7.23
CA THR A 276 33.68 -8.78 -5.99
C THR A 276 33.07 -7.82 -4.97
N ASP A 277 33.15 -8.15 -3.67
CA ASP A 277 32.79 -7.23 -2.60
C ASP A 277 33.77 -6.05 -2.51
N SER A 278 33.49 -5.11 -1.63
CA SER A 278 34.35 -3.94 -1.39
C SER A 278 35.76 -4.27 -0.86
N GLN A 279 36.07 -5.56 -0.62
CA GLN A 279 37.37 -6.09 -0.20
C GLN A 279 38.03 -7.01 -1.25
N GLY A 280 37.39 -7.17 -2.44
CA GLY A 280 37.95 -7.98 -3.53
C GLY A 280 37.74 -9.48 -3.37
N GLN A 281 36.83 -9.92 -2.49
CA GLN A 281 36.55 -11.33 -2.23
C GLN A 281 35.20 -11.74 -2.84
N THR A 282 35.12 -13.00 -3.30
CA THR A 282 33.88 -13.59 -3.82
C THR A 282 32.99 -14.02 -2.64
N PRO A 283 31.73 -13.57 -2.55
CA PRO A 283 30.85 -14.00 -1.47
C PRO A 283 30.57 -15.51 -1.52
N THR A 284 30.67 -16.16 -0.35
CA THR A 284 30.37 -17.59 -0.19
C THR A 284 28.85 -17.81 -0.15
N PRO A 285 28.29 -18.77 -0.90
CA PRO A 285 26.86 -19.06 -0.85
C PRO A 285 26.47 -19.67 0.51
N PRO A 286 25.23 -19.44 0.98
CA PRO A 286 24.71 -20.06 2.19
C PRO A 286 24.63 -21.59 2.03
N PRO A 287 24.76 -22.38 3.11
CA PRO A 287 24.70 -23.82 3.07
C PRO A 287 23.31 -24.29 2.62
N THR A 288 23.31 -25.30 1.75
CA THR A 288 22.10 -25.99 1.30
C THR A 288 21.44 -26.68 2.49
N PRO A 289 20.10 -26.57 2.68
CA PRO A 289 19.41 -27.30 3.73
C PRO A 289 19.53 -28.83 3.46
N GLU A 290 20.05 -29.57 4.46
CA GLU A 290 20.03 -31.02 4.45
C GLU A 290 18.59 -31.50 4.55
N THR A 291 18.18 -32.27 3.56
CA THR A 291 16.94 -33.05 3.59
C THR A 291 17.06 -34.16 4.65
N LYS A 292 16.23 -34.04 5.67
CA LYS A 292 15.85 -35.17 6.54
C LYS A 292 14.42 -35.56 6.26
#